data_a77bebfb6499c03815c34bba52f368da
#
_entry.id   a77bebfb6499c03815c34bba52f368da
#
_cell.length_a   1.000
_cell.length_b   1.000
_cell.length_c   1.000
_cell.angle_alpha   90.00
_cell.angle_beta   90.00
_cell.angle_gamma   90.00
#
_symmetry.space_group_name_H-M   'P 1'
#
loop_
_entity.id
_entity.type
_entity.pdbx_description
1 polymer ?
#
loop_
_entity_poly.entity_id
_entity_poly.type
_entity_poly.pdbx_seq_one_letter_code
_entity_poly.pdbx_strand_id
1 'polypeptide(L)'
;RLYASNAKGDVFVLDAASGAEIARHRTGLALSTGPGVGDGVIALGTLDGRLVVLDAESGAERFSARLLAEVLAAPAVAEGRVFVRSHDGRIQAFDLADGRRAWLQEFEVPALSLRGNSAPLYDRGYLLVGFDDGRVLALRADDGATVWQVQVGNADGRTDLERLADVDGALRVVDGVLYTAGYRGQVMAIDVATGQPRWARDLSSAGGVGLDRK
;
A
#
# COMPACT_ATOMS: atom_id res chain seq x y z
N ARG A 1 13.21 -1.37 -15.38
CA ARG A 1 11.89 -1.63 -15.97
C ARG A 1 10.82 -0.80 -15.26
N LEU A 2 9.78 -0.41 -15.98
CA LEU A 2 8.59 0.24 -15.45
C LEU A 2 7.40 -0.70 -15.70
N TYR A 3 6.54 -0.83 -14.70
CA TYR A 3 5.35 -1.66 -14.80
C TYR A 3 4.09 -0.80 -14.67
N ALA A 4 3.11 -1.05 -15.51
CA ALA A 4 1.83 -0.36 -15.48
C ALA A 4 0.70 -1.36 -15.77
N SER A 5 -0.48 -1.11 -15.23
CA SER A 5 -1.66 -1.93 -15.49
C SER A 5 -2.84 -1.05 -15.91
N ASN A 6 -3.81 -1.64 -16.58
CA ASN A 6 -5.08 -1.00 -16.88
C ASN A 6 -6.26 -1.83 -16.31
N ALA A 7 -7.43 -1.20 -16.25
CA ALA A 7 -8.64 -1.85 -15.74
C ALA A 7 -9.14 -3.01 -16.62
N LYS A 8 -8.62 -3.17 -17.85
CA LYS A 8 -8.98 -4.26 -18.75
C LYS A 8 -8.16 -5.54 -18.51
N GLY A 9 -7.19 -5.50 -17.60
CA GLY A 9 -6.36 -6.63 -17.24
C GLY A 9 -5.05 -6.73 -18.00
N ASP A 10 -4.66 -5.71 -18.77
CA ASP A 10 -3.33 -5.68 -19.36
C ASP A 10 -2.30 -5.16 -18.34
N VAL A 11 -1.16 -5.82 -18.29
CA VAL A 11 0.03 -5.41 -17.52
C VAL A 11 1.15 -5.17 -18.52
N PHE A 12 1.64 -3.94 -18.57
CA PHE A 12 2.70 -3.50 -19.47
C PHE A 12 4.04 -3.51 -18.74
N VAL A 13 5.04 -4.09 -19.35
CA VAL A 13 6.44 -4.01 -18.91
C VAL A 13 7.17 -3.13 -19.92
N LEU A 14 7.65 -1.97 -19.46
CA LEU A 14 8.28 -0.97 -20.30
C LEU A 14 9.75 -0.79 -19.92
N ASP A 15 10.56 -0.43 -20.89
CA ASP A 15 11.90 0.08 -20.64
C ASP A 15 11.81 1.47 -19.98
N ALA A 16 12.41 1.63 -18.82
CA ALA A 16 12.27 2.87 -18.05
C ALA A 16 12.99 4.08 -18.68
N ALA A 17 13.95 3.86 -19.57
CA ALA A 17 14.71 4.92 -20.22
C ALA A 17 14.06 5.38 -21.53
N SER A 18 13.54 4.44 -22.34
CA SER A 18 13.00 4.72 -23.67
C SER A 18 11.48 4.72 -23.74
N GLY A 19 10.78 4.15 -22.73
CA GLY A 19 9.35 3.91 -22.78
C GLY A 19 8.92 2.77 -23.71
N ALA A 20 9.87 2.07 -24.36
CA ALA A 20 9.56 0.97 -25.25
C ALA A 20 8.89 -0.20 -24.52
N GLU A 21 7.85 -0.80 -25.10
CA GLU A 21 7.20 -1.99 -24.59
C GLU A 21 8.13 -3.21 -24.70
N ILE A 22 8.48 -3.79 -23.55
CA ILE A 22 9.30 -5.01 -23.46
C ILE A 22 8.40 -6.24 -23.51
N ALA A 23 7.29 -6.21 -22.76
CA ALA A 23 6.33 -7.29 -22.68
C ALA A 23 4.95 -6.77 -22.30
N ARG A 24 3.92 -7.57 -22.62
CA ARG A 24 2.54 -7.34 -22.19
C ARG A 24 1.93 -8.65 -21.73
N HIS A 25 1.48 -8.67 -20.49
CA HIS A 25 0.77 -9.81 -19.90
C HIS A 25 -0.72 -9.51 -19.82
N ARG A 26 -1.57 -10.46 -20.21
CA ARG A 26 -3.03 -10.32 -20.18
C ARG A 26 -3.60 -11.24 -19.12
N THR A 27 -4.17 -10.66 -18.07
CA THR A 27 -4.77 -11.42 -16.98
C THR A 27 -6.21 -11.83 -17.27
N GLY A 28 -6.91 -11.11 -18.16
CA GLY A 28 -8.35 -11.28 -18.37
C GLY A 28 -9.22 -10.83 -17.19
N LEU A 29 -8.66 -10.15 -16.20
CA LEU A 29 -9.34 -9.71 -14.98
C LEU A 29 -9.54 -8.19 -14.98
N ALA A 30 -10.60 -7.72 -14.31
CA ALA A 30 -10.79 -6.29 -14.05
C ALA A 30 -9.88 -5.85 -12.91
N LEU A 31 -8.72 -5.31 -13.25
CA LEU A 31 -7.75 -4.83 -12.27
C LEU A 31 -8.18 -3.48 -11.67
N SER A 32 -7.99 -3.32 -10.37
CA SER A 32 -8.30 -2.09 -9.61
C SER A 32 -7.08 -1.36 -9.10
N THR A 33 -5.91 -1.99 -9.16
CA THR A 33 -4.67 -1.43 -8.60
C THR A 33 -3.59 -1.28 -9.66
N GLY A 34 -2.64 -0.40 -9.38
CA GLY A 34 -1.31 -0.49 -9.99
C GLY A 34 -0.59 -1.78 -9.56
N PRO A 35 0.46 -2.19 -10.29
CA PRO A 35 1.23 -3.37 -9.94
C PRO A 35 2.17 -3.11 -8.76
N GLY A 36 2.17 -4.02 -7.77
CA GLY A 36 3.26 -4.18 -6.82
C GLY A 36 4.32 -5.10 -7.42
N VAL A 37 5.60 -4.71 -7.38
CA VAL A 37 6.66 -5.46 -8.04
C VAL A 37 7.83 -5.67 -7.11
N GLY A 38 8.29 -6.90 -7.01
CA GLY A 38 9.45 -7.32 -6.21
C GLY A 38 9.68 -8.82 -6.36
N ASP A 39 10.83 -9.32 -5.95
CA ASP A 39 11.16 -10.75 -5.86
C ASP A 39 10.80 -11.58 -7.12
N GLY A 40 10.90 -10.95 -8.31
CA GLY A 40 10.59 -11.59 -9.58
C GLY A 40 9.10 -11.79 -9.85
N VAL A 41 8.21 -11.12 -9.14
CA VAL A 41 6.76 -11.20 -9.34
C VAL A 41 6.11 -9.83 -9.54
N ILE A 42 4.90 -9.86 -10.08
CA ILE A 42 3.97 -8.74 -10.19
C ILE A 42 2.70 -9.12 -9.41
N ALA A 43 2.38 -8.35 -8.38
CA ALA A 43 1.17 -8.53 -7.58
C ALA A 43 0.11 -7.48 -7.94
N LEU A 44 -1.13 -7.89 -8.12
CA LEU A 44 -2.25 -7.09 -8.60
C LEU A 44 -3.50 -7.34 -7.77
N GLY A 45 -4.29 -6.30 -7.58
CA GLY A 45 -5.59 -6.38 -6.93
C GLY A 45 -6.74 -6.19 -7.92
N THR A 46 -7.90 -6.72 -7.57
CA THR A 46 -9.15 -6.61 -8.35
C THR A 46 -10.29 -6.03 -7.51
N LEU A 47 -11.28 -5.44 -8.19
CA LEU A 47 -12.48 -4.91 -7.53
C LEU A 47 -13.36 -6.00 -6.90
N ASP A 48 -13.30 -7.23 -7.41
CA ASP A 48 -14.02 -8.37 -6.84
C ASP A 48 -13.29 -9.03 -5.66
N GLY A 49 -12.24 -8.36 -5.15
CA GLY A 49 -11.51 -8.84 -3.96
C GLY A 49 -10.61 -10.03 -4.25
N ARG A 50 -9.80 -9.96 -5.29
CA ARG A 50 -8.78 -10.97 -5.60
C ARG A 50 -7.39 -10.37 -5.60
N LEU A 51 -6.45 -11.04 -4.98
CA LEU A 51 -5.02 -10.87 -5.19
C LEU A 51 -4.59 -11.84 -6.29
N VAL A 52 -3.86 -11.35 -7.29
CA VAL A 52 -3.27 -12.16 -8.36
C VAL A 52 -1.78 -11.89 -8.40
N VAL A 53 -0.97 -12.94 -8.40
CA VAL A 53 0.48 -12.85 -8.44
C VAL A 53 0.99 -13.55 -9.68
N LEU A 54 1.68 -12.78 -10.51
CA LEU A 54 2.25 -13.25 -11.77
C LEU A 54 3.77 -13.34 -11.66
N ASP A 55 4.36 -14.25 -12.39
CA ASP A 55 5.78 -14.24 -12.68
C ASP A 55 6.11 -13.02 -13.56
N ALA A 56 7.10 -12.22 -13.16
CA ALA A 56 7.38 -10.93 -13.79
C ALA A 56 8.01 -11.05 -15.18
N GLU A 57 8.56 -12.22 -15.52
CA GLU A 57 9.19 -12.47 -16.82
C GLU A 57 8.21 -13.09 -17.81
N SER A 58 7.57 -14.19 -17.42
CA SER A 58 6.67 -14.95 -18.28
C SER A 58 5.23 -14.42 -18.29
N GLY A 59 4.81 -13.68 -17.23
CA GLY A 59 3.42 -13.30 -17.03
C GLY A 59 2.50 -14.44 -16.59
N ALA A 60 3.04 -15.63 -16.35
CA ALA A 60 2.27 -16.76 -15.85
C ALA A 60 1.76 -16.51 -14.44
N GLU A 61 0.51 -16.86 -14.16
CA GLU A 61 -0.02 -16.81 -12.78
C GLU A 61 0.73 -17.83 -11.92
N ARG A 62 1.37 -17.35 -10.84
CA ARG A 62 1.97 -18.22 -9.82
C ARG A 62 0.93 -18.70 -8.83
N PHE A 63 0.11 -17.78 -8.36
CA PHE A 63 -1.06 -18.07 -7.51
C PHE A 63 -2.04 -16.91 -7.51
N SER A 64 -3.25 -17.17 -7.03
CA SER A 64 -4.22 -16.14 -6.68
C SER A 64 -4.90 -16.48 -5.35
N ALA A 65 -5.33 -15.43 -4.64
CA ALA A 65 -6.03 -15.57 -3.37
C ALA A 65 -7.30 -14.73 -3.38
N ARG A 66 -8.40 -15.31 -2.87
CA ARG A 66 -9.65 -14.57 -2.69
C ARG A 66 -9.63 -13.84 -1.36
N LEU A 67 -9.87 -12.54 -1.42
CA LEU A 67 -10.03 -11.64 -0.28
C LEU A 67 -11.52 -11.38 -0.06
N LEU A 68 -11.89 -10.81 1.07
CA LEU A 68 -13.31 -10.58 1.40
C LEU A 68 -13.83 -9.23 0.87
N ALA A 69 -12.92 -8.32 0.47
CA ALA A 69 -13.27 -7.00 -0.01
C ALA A 69 -12.33 -6.54 -1.13
N GLU A 70 -12.72 -5.45 -1.79
CA GLU A 70 -11.96 -4.80 -2.87
C GLU A 70 -10.52 -4.48 -2.47
N VAL A 71 -9.59 -4.56 -3.44
CA VAL A 71 -8.23 -4.07 -3.29
C VAL A 71 -8.11 -2.79 -4.10
N LEU A 72 -7.84 -1.67 -3.44
CA LEU A 72 -7.79 -0.35 -4.08
C LEU A 72 -6.37 0.25 -4.15
N ALA A 73 -5.42 -0.32 -3.42
CA ALA A 73 -4.02 0.08 -3.40
C ALA A 73 -3.11 -1.02 -3.94
N ALA A 74 -2.03 -0.63 -4.61
CA ALA A 74 -1.05 -1.59 -5.10
C ALA A 74 -0.49 -2.43 -3.94
N PRO A 75 -0.42 -3.77 -4.06
CA PRO A 75 0.24 -4.61 -3.06
C PRO A 75 1.73 -4.27 -2.94
N ALA A 76 2.33 -4.50 -1.77
CA ALA A 76 3.77 -4.47 -1.61
C ALA A 76 4.36 -5.88 -1.76
N VAL A 77 5.55 -5.98 -2.37
CA VAL A 77 6.27 -7.25 -2.53
C VAL A 77 7.67 -7.09 -1.97
N ALA A 78 8.02 -7.88 -0.98
CA ALA A 78 9.35 -7.88 -0.39
C ALA A 78 9.59 -9.15 0.43
N GLU A 79 10.85 -9.60 0.50
CA GLU A 79 11.34 -10.70 1.34
C GLU A 79 10.52 -11.99 1.22
N GLY A 80 10.18 -12.36 -0.01
CA GLY A 80 9.44 -13.59 -0.30
C GLY A 80 7.95 -13.51 0.06
N ARG A 81 7.39 -12.31 0.27
CA ARG A 81 5.98 -12.09 0.61
C ARG A 81 5.30 -11.04 -0.24
N VAL A 82 4.00 -11.17 -0.34
CA VAL A 82 3.09 -10.15 -0.87
C VAL A 82 2.22 -9.65 0.28
N PHE A 83 2.22 -8.33 0.48
CA PHE A 83 1.38 -7.65 1.45
C PHE A 83 0.26 -6.92 0.72
N VAL A 84 -0.97 -7.18 1.10
CA VAL A 84 -2.15 -6.58 0.47
C VAL A 84 -3.07 -5.97 1.52
N ARG A 85 -3.54 -4.76 1.25
CA ARG A 85 -4.60 -4.10 2.01
C ARG A 85 -5.91 -4.17 1.23
N SER A 86 -6.97 -4.66 1.84
CA SER A 86 -8.32 -4.58 1.31
C SER A 86 -9.08 -3.42 1.94
N HIS A 87 -10.12 -2.95 1.25
CA HIS A 87 -10.88 -1.74 1.63
C HIS A 87 -11.63 -1.87 2.96
N ASP A 88 -11.87 -3.09 3.43
CA ASP A 88 -12.50 -3.40 4.71
C ASP A 88 -11.55 -3.33 5.93
N GLY A 89 -10.36 -2.75 5.77
CA GLY A 89 -9.37 -2.59 6.83
C GLY A 89 -8.49 -3.80 7.09
N ARG A 90 -8.59 -4.85 6.27
CA ARG A 90 -7.73 -6.03 6.42
C ARG A 90 -6.40 -5.83 5.73
N ILE A 91 -5.34 -6.23 6.43
CA ILE A 91 -4.00 -6.35 5.88
C ILE A 91 -3.58 -7.81 5.98
N GLN A 92 -3.13 -8.36 4.86
CA GLN A 92 -2.79 -9.77 4.76
C GLN A 92 -1.41 -9.93 4.11
N ALA A 93 -0.65 -10.91 4.58
CA ALA A 93 0.58 -11.33 3.93
C ALA A 93 0.43 -12.75 3.37
N PHE A 94 0.96 -12.95 2.17
CA PHE A 94 1.00 -14.25 1.51
C PHE A 94 2.43 -14.61 1.16
N ASP A 95 2.83 -15.83 1.44
CA ASP A 95 4.15 -16.33 1.06
C ASP A 95 4.25 -16.57 -0.45
N LEU A 96 5.29 -16.08 -1.09
CA LEU A 96 5.53 -16.27 -2.53
C LEU A 96 5.86 -17.72 -2.91
N ALA A 97 6.32 -18.51 -1.95
CA ALA A 97 6.73 -19.90 -2.19
C ALA A 97 5.54 -20.81 -2.52
N ASP A 98 4.41 -20.63 -1.84
CA ASP A 98 3.27 -21.53 -1.95
C ASP A 98 1.90 -20.82 -2.03
N GLY A 99 1.87 -19.49 -1.98
CA GLY A 99 0.67 -18.67 -2.02
C GLY A 99 -0.19 -18.74 -0.76
N ARG A 100 0.30 -19.35 0.32
CA ARG A 100 -0.44 -19.46 1.58
C ARG A 100 -0.42 -18.14 2.32
N ARG A 101 -1.52 -17.84 3.01
CA ARG A 101 -1.60 -16.68 3.89
C ARG A 101 -0.75 -16.91 5.14
N ALA A 102 0.31 -16.10 5.30
CA ALA A 102 1.19 -16.11 6.45
C ALA A 102 0.51 -15.51 7.68
N TRP A 103 -0.16 -14.36 7.50
CA TRP A 103 -0.91 -13.70 8.57
C TRP A 103 -2.03 -12.81 8.03
N LEU A 104 -2.94 -12.44 8.92
CA LEU A 104 -4.05 -11.50 8.71
C LEU A 104 -4.16 -10.59 9.93
N GLN A 105 -4.27 -9.29 9.70
CA GLN A 105 -4.65 -8.29 10.70
C GLN A 105 -5.92 -7.56 10.24
N GLU A 106 -6.80 -7.25 11.18
CA GLU A 106 -8.05 -6.55 10.95
C GLU A 106 -8.03 -5.24 11.74
N PHE A 107 -8.30 -4.13 11.07
CA PHE A 107 -8.38 -2.81 11.66
C PHE A 107 -9.75 -2.21 11.40
N GLU A 108 -10.24 -1.46 12.38
CA GLU A 108 -11.48 -0.71 12.20
C GLU A 108 -11.31 0.36 11.13
N VAL A 109 -12.30 0.47 10.24
CA VAL A 109 -12.41 1.53 9.22
C VAL A 109 -13.54 2.46 9.62
N PRO A 110 -13.37 3.79 9.49
CA PRO A 110 -14.47 4.73 9.70
C PRO A 110 -15.68 4.42 8.81
N ALA A 111 -16.89 4.70 9.32
CA ALA A 111 -18.12 4.52 8.54
C ALA A 111 -18.17 5.41 7.30
N LEU A 112 -17.43 6.53 7.30
CA LEU A 112 -17.23 7.41 6.17
C LEU A 112 -15.73 7.61 5.93
N SER A 113 -15.23 7.18 4.78
CA SER A 113 -13.86 7.40 4.32
C SER A 113 -13.87 7.96 2.89
N LEU A 114 -12.80 8.65 2.51
CA LEU A 114 -12.56 8.95 1.10
C LEU A 114 -12.25 7.63 0.38
N ARG A 115 -12.73 7.48 -0.86
CA ARG A 115 -12.47 6.27 -1.63
C ARG A 115 -11.02 6.27 -2.12
N GLY A 116 -10.17 5.67 -1.36
CA GLY A 116 -8.75 5.49 -1.63
C GLY A 116 -8.16 4.59 -0.56
N ASN A 117 -6.97 4.13 -0.75
CA ASN A 117 -6.20 3.46 0.29
C ASN A 117 -4.72 3.74 0.04
N SER A 118 -4.00 4.10 1.09
CA SER A 118 -2.56 4.13 1.04
C SER A 118 -2.00 2.76 0.68
N ALA A 119 -1.12 2.70 -0.32
CA ALA A 119 -0.41 1.48 -0.63
C ALA A 119 0.52 1.10 0.53
N PRO A 120 0.53 -0.16 0.98
CA PRO A 120 1.49 -0.62 1.96
C PRO A 120 2.93 -0.37 1.45
N LEU A 121 3.80 0.11 2.32
CA LEU A 121 5.21 0.35 2.02
C LEU A 121 6.07 -0.52 2.91
N TYR A 122 6.88 -1.39 2.32
CA TYR A 122 7.86 -2.19 3.05
C TYR A 122 9.18 -1.43 3.23
N ASP A 123 9.72 -1.42 4.45
CA ASP A 123 11.07 -0.95 4.76
C ASP A 123 11.69 -1.79 5.88
N ARG A 124 12.74 -2.52 5.59
CA ARG A 124 13.61 -3.22 6.57
C ARG A 124 12.85 -3.98 7.67
N GLY A 125 11.93 -4.86 7.29
CA GLY A 125 11.14 -5.68 8.22
C GLY A 125 9.87 -5.02 8.75
N TYR A 126 9.60 -3.77 8.37
CA TYR A 126 8.37 -3.06 8.71
C TYR A 126 7.47 -2.89 7.49
N LEU A 127 6.18 -3.09 7.69
CA LEU A 127 5.14 -2.73 6.75
C LEU A 127 4.44 -1.47 7.25
N LEU A 128 4.62 -0.37 6.53
CA LEU A 128 4.05 0.94 6.86
C LEU A 128 2.74 1.11 6.10
N VAL A 129 1.67 1.50 6.80
CA VAL A 129 0.33 1.63 6.22
C VAL A 129 -0.35 2.88 6.78
N GLY A 130 -0.86 3.74 5.89
CA GLY A 130 -1.72 4.87 6.25
C GLY A 130 -3.17 4.42 6.29
N PHE A 131 -3.99 5.03 7.18
CA PHE A 131 -5.39 4.68 7.38
C PHE A 131 -6.30 5.89 7.20
N ASP A 132 -7.57 5.58 6.91
CA ASP A 132 -8.65 6.54 6.66
C ASP A 132 -9.09 7.33 7.90
N ASP A 133 -8.59 6.95 9.08
CA ASP A 133 -8.76 7.68 10.34
C ASP A 133 -7.57 8.59 10.69
N GLY A 134 -6.68 8.80 9.74
CA GLY A 134 -5.51 9.66 9.87
C GLY A 134 -4.33 9.04 10.62
N ARG A 135 -4.37 7.74 10.92
CA ARG A 135 -3.24 7.02 11.54
C ARG A 135 -2.28 6.49 10.50
N VAL A 136 -1.02 6.39 10.89
CA VAL A 136 -0.02 5.55 10.24
C VAL A 136 0.42 4.48 11.22
N LEU A 137 0.46 3.23 10.76
CA LEU A 137 0.92 2.08 11.52
C LEU A 137 2.19 1.51 10.91
N ALA A 138 3.07 1.02 11.76
CA ALA A 138 4.11 0.07 11.37
C ALA A 138 3.76 -1.30 11.93
N LEU A 139 3.65 -2.26 11.03
CA LEU A 139 3.46 -3.67 11.36
C LEU A 139 4.79 -4.40 11.15
N ARG A 140 5.06 -5.39 11.98
CA ARG A 140 6.17 -6.31 11.70
C ARG A 140 5.80 -7.16 10.48
N ALA A 141 6.67 -7.19 9.48
CA ALA A 141 6.38 -7.90 8.24
C ALA A 141 6.22 -9.42 8.43
N ASP A 142 6.86 -10.00 9.45
CA ASP A 142 6.87 -11.45 9.70
C ASP A 142 5.54 -12.00 10.23
N ASP A 143 4.89 -11.29 11.12
CA ASP A 143 3.70 -11.78 11.84
C ASP A 143 2.53 -10.80 11.84
N GLY A 144 2.71 -9.60 11.27
CA GLY A 144 1.69 -8.56 11.24
C GLY A 144 1.48 -7.83 12.56
N ALA A 145 2.27 -8.10 13.60
CA ALA A 145 2.12 -7.44 14.89
C ALA A 145 2.36 -5.93 14.77
N THR A 146 1.48 -5.12 15.36
CA THR A 146 1.66 -3.67 15.41
C THR A 146 2.86 -3.33 16.27
N VAL A 147 3.84 -2.62 15.70
CA VAL A 147 5.03 -2.14 16.39
C VAL A 147 4.79 -0.76 17.00
N TRP A 148 4.24 0.14 16.19
CA TRP A 148 3.83 1.47 16.63
C TRP A 148 2.68 2.01 15.77
N GLN A 149 2.01 3.04 16.29
CA GLN A 149 1.04 3.85 15.56
C GLN A 149 1.22 5.32 15.87
N VAL A 150 1.01 6.19 14.88
CA VAL A 150 1.12 7.65 15.00
C VAL A 150 -0.09 8.30 14.34
N GLN A 151 -0.70 9.27 15.03
CA GLN A 151 -1.76 10.10 14.47
C GLN A 151 -1.14 11.23 13.66
N VAL A 152 -1.45 11.28 12.37
CA VAL A 152 -0.97 12.29 11.40
C VAL A 152 -2.10 13.23 11.00
N GLY A 153 -3.29 12.68 10.75
CA GLY A 153 -4.51 13.45 10.52
C GLY A 153 -5.27 13.70 11.82
N ASN A 154 -6.00 14.80 11.92
CA ASN A 154 -6.83 15.09 13.07
C ASN A 154 -8.28 14.64 12.81
N ALA A 155 -8.69 13.56 13.47
CA ALA A 155 -10.04 13.01 13.40
C ALA A 155 -11.00 13.62 14.45
N ASP A 156 -10.64 14.72 15.10
CA ASP A 156 -11.47 15.40 16.09
C ASP A 156 -12.64 16.12 15.39
N GLY A 157 -13.87 15.69 15.72
CA GLY A 157 -15.09 16.31 15.19
C GLY A 157 -16.33 15.71 15.80
N ARG A 158 -17.45 16.46 15.72
CA ARG A 158 -18.76 16.03 16.23
C ARG A 158 -19.56 15.25 15.20
N THR A 159 -19.26 15.43 13.92
CA THR A 159 -19.90 14.74 12.79
C THR A 159 -18.90 13.85 12.08
N ASP A 160 -19.38 12.83 11.36
CA ASP A 160 -18.52 11.95 10.57
C ASP A 160 -17.74 12.71 9.49
N LEU A 161 -18.33 13.77 8.94
CA LEU A 161 -17.65 14.65 7.98
C LEU A 161 -16.52 15.47 8.61
N GLU A 162 -16.65 15.88 9.87
CA GLU A 162 -15.61 16.58 10.63
C GLU A 162 -14.48 15.63 11.03
N ARG A 163 -14.76 14.34 11.18
CA ARG A 163 -13.80 13.28 11.51
C ARG A 163 -13.03 12.73 10.30
N LEU A 164 -13.36 13.18 9.09
CA LEU A 164 -12.57 12.81 7.92
C LEU A 164 -11.12 13.30 8.09
N ALA A 165 -10.26 12.36 8.40
CA ALA A 165 -8.83 12.57 8.51
C ALA A 165 -8.17 11.36 7.85
N ASP A 166 -7.44 11.58 6.77
CA ASP A 166 -7.04 10.51 5.89
C ASP A 166 -5.54 10.57 5.61
N VAL A 167 -4.87 9.43 5.58
CA VAL A 167 -3.49 9.27 5.10
C VAL A 167 -3.50 8.34 3.89
N ASP A 168 -4.18 8.78 2.84
CA ASP A 168 -4.26 8.06 1.55
C ASP A 168 -3.08 8.37 0.63
N GLY A 169 -2.36 9.43 0.91
CA GLY A 169 -1.21 9.84 0.13
C GLY A 169 -0.06 8.84 0.17
N ALA A 170 0.79 8.90 -0.84
CA ALA A 170 1.94 8.03 -0.92
C ALA A 170 2.90 8.23 0.26
N LEU A 171 3.14 7.17 1.01
CA LEU A 171 4.19 7.09 2.02
C LEU A 171 5.57 7.09 1.33
N ARG A 172 6.56 7.76 1.93
CA ARG A 172 7.95 7.78 1.42
C ARG A 172 8.92 7.52 2.55
N VAL A 173 9.85 6.59 2.34
CA VAL A 173 10.93 6.32 3.30
C VAL A 173 12.27 6.65 2.66
N VAL A 174 13.09 7.42 3.38
CA VAL A 174 14.48 7.68 3.04
C VAL A 174 15.30 7.58 4.32
N ASP A 175 16.36 6.80 4.30
CA ASP A 175 17.31 6.60 5.41
C ASP A 175 16.64 6.28 6.76
N GLY A 176 15.58 5.44 6.74
CA GLY A 176 14.83 5.04 7.93
C GLY A 176 13.93 6.11 8.50
N VAL A 177 13.63 7.15 7.74
CA VAL A 177 12.66 8.19 8.07
C VAL A 177 11.47 8.09 7.15
N LEU A 178 10.30 7.90 7.72
CA LEU A 178 9.02 7.95 7.02
C LEU A 178 8.56 9.41 6.91
N TYR A 179 8.26 9.83 5.69
CA TYR A 179 7.60 11.10 5.40
C TYR A 179 6.17 10.85 4.95
N THR A 180 5.24 11.54 5.57
CA THR A 180 3.81 11.38 5.30
C THR A 180 3.05 12.67 5.52
N ALA A 181 1.88 12.79 4.93
CA ALA A 181 0.96 13.90 5.13
C ALA A 181 -0.46 13.37 5.32
N GLY A 182 -1.21 14.00 6.22
CA GLY A 182 -2.62 13.69 6.45
C GLY A 182 -3.55 14.79 5.92
N TYR A 183 -4.72 14.39 5.46
CA TYR A 183 -5.83 15.32 5.23
C TYR A 183 -6.31 15.84 6.59
N ARG A 184 -6.53 17.15 6.72
CA ARG A 184 -6.85 17.82 7.99
C ARG A 184 -5.86 17.46 9.12
N GLY A 185 -4.58 17.44 8.81
CA GLY A 185 -3.57 17.02 9.76
C GLY A 185 -2.26 17.75 9.58
N GLN A 186 -1.20 16.97 9.60
CA GLN A 186 0.17 17.43 9.57
C GLN A 186 0.96 16.74 8.46
N VAL A 187 2.04 17.37 8.05
CA VAL A 187 3.18 16.70 7.42
C VAL A 187 4.15 16.30 8.50
N MET A 188 4.57 15.06 8.50
CA MET A 188 5.44 14.51 9.54
C MET A 188 6.63 13.77 8.95
N ALA A 189 7.76 13.85 9.65
CA ALA A 189 8.87 12.93 9.52
C ALA A 189 8.93 12.05 10.77
N ILE A 190 8.84 10.74 10.59
CA ILE A 190 8.73 9.74 11.66
C ILE A 190 9.89 8.75 11.52
N ASP A 191 10.57 8.45 12.62
CA ASP A 191 11.58 7.41 12.65
C ASP A 191 10.90 6.03 12.48
N VAL A 192 11.29 5.29 11.45
CA VAL A 192 10.62 4.02 11.09
C VAL A 192 10.75 2.95 12.18
N ALA A 193 11.89 2.90 12.86
CA ALA A 193 12.14 1.87 13.86
C ALA A 193 11.39 2.11 15.17
N THR A 194 11.21 3.38 15.54
CA THR A 194 10.66 3.75 16.86
C THR A 194 9.27 4.35 16.83
N GLY A 195 8.80 4.83 15.66
CA GLY A 195 7.56 5.60 15.56
C GLY A 195 7.64 7.02 16.13
N GLN A 196 8.83 7.47 16.55
CA GLN A 196 8.98 8.80 17.14
C GLN A 196 8.98 9.87 16.03
N PRO A 197 8.11 10.91 16.14
CA PRO A 197 8.18 12.04 15.23
C PRO A 197 9.50 12.79 15.39
N ARG A 198 10.25 12.97 14.29
CA ARG A 198 11.42 13.84 14.25
C ARG A 198 11.00 15.31 14.15
N TRP A 199 9.95 15.55 13.39
CA TRP A 199 9.28 16.84 13.31
C TRP A 199 7.86 16.69 12.75
N ALA A 200 7.01 17.67 13.04
CA ALA A 200 5.67 17.82 12.49
C ALA A 200 5.43 19.27 12.08
N ARG A 201 4.59 19.49 11.07
CA ARG A 201 4.14 20.81 10.62
C ARG A 201 2.67 20.75 10.24
N ASP A 202 1.90 21.70 10.66
CA ASP A 202 0.50 21.84 10.29
C ASP A 202 0.39 22.11 8.79
N LEU A 203 -0.13 21.14 8.09
CA LEU A 203 -0.37 21.21 6.64
C LEU A 203 -1.29 20.07 6.23
N SER A 204 -2.41 20.41 5.62
CA SER A 204 -3.38 19.44 5.12
C SER A 204 -3.05 19.06 3.68
N SER A 205 -2.88 17.76 3.41
CA SER A 205 -2.68 17.25 2.06
C SER A 205 -3.34 15.88 1.89
N ALA A 206 -4.12 15.72 0.82
CA ALA A 206 -4.65 14.43 0.38
C ALA A 206 -3.72 13.72 -0.64
N GLY A 207 -2.74 14.41 -1.19
CA GLY A 207 -1.87 13.91 -2.27
C GLY A 207 -0.57 13.24 -1.81
N GLY A 208 -0.29 13.22 -0.50
CA GLY A 208 0.98 12.71 0.03
C GLY A 208 2.15 13.67 -0.15
N VAL A 209 3.38 13.14 -0.11
CA VAL A 209 4.62 13.91 -0.13
C VAL A 209 5.52 13.49 -1.29
N GLY A 210 6.21 14.47 -1.89
CA GLY A 210 7.33 14.26 -2.81
C GLY A 210 8.64 14.62 -2.11
N LEU A 211 9.70 13.82 -2.31
CA LEU A 211 11.02 14.08 -1.77
C LEU A 211 12.00 14.38 -2.91
N ASP A 212 12.76 15.45 -2.77
CA ASP A 212 13.91 15.76 -3.64
C ASP A 212 15.21 15.21 -3.00
N ARG A 213 16.13 14.73 -3.83
CA ARG A 213 17.44 14.20 -3.42
C ARG A 213 18.52 15.29 -3.37
N LYS A 214 18.21 16.49 -2.95
CA LYS A 214 19.25 17.52 -2.75
C LYS A 214 19.84 17.44 -1.37
#